data_21719a4d369c143f5caca47f631d4c34
#
_entry.id   21719a4d369c143f5caca47f631d4c34
#
_cell.length_a   1.000
_cell.length_b   1.000
_cell.length_c   1.000
_cell.angle_alpha   90.00
_cell.angle_beta   90.00
_cell.angle_gamma   90.00
#
_symmetry.space_group_name_H-M   'P 1'
#
loop_
_entity.id
_entity.type
_entity.pdbx_description
1 polymer ?
#
loop_
_entity_poly.entity_id
_entity_poly.type
_entity_poly.pdbx_seq_one_letter_code
_entity_poly.pdbx_strand_id
1 'polypeptide(L)'
;MNQHKLLIVSFLSLVFLSGCSWLGGKDDDILQPAKLVDFEKTIDVRRVWSANVGAEARKYWTNLQPATSGDVVFAADHEGKVTALDATSGKRLWSVDLQVPVSGGVGYGADLVLLGTIEGEVYALSAEDGSLLWTAQLSSEVVASPAANAEIVVVHSVDNRLYALDASSGEEVWQHDGDAPILSVRGTSSSVVLNNMVISAFDTGKLIAFNPENGSLIWETRLALPKGRTELERMIDIDGKPLLVGDIIYSVSYQGRLGALARGTGRNLWFQDSSSHHSPAHGDGLVFVSEAGGTVRAFQAGSGQVVWSNEQLYLRGLTGPVLFSNTLAVADAEGYLHLLNAQDGSFVGRTKVNGSGISAPLLVVGEQLIVQANNGSVSAYKIR
;
A
#
# COMPACT_ATOMS: atom_id res chain seq x y z
N MET A 1 29.58 81.28 27.43
CA MET A 1 28.67 81.26 26.32
C MET A 1 28.61 79.83 25.78
N ASN A 2 27.53 79.12 25.96
CA ASN A 2 27.10 77.85 25.37
C ASN A 2 27.85 76.55 25.69
N GLN A 3 27.51 75.95 26.82
CA GLN A 3 27.73 74.52 27.09
C GLN A 3 26.48 73.80 27.54
N HIS A 4 25.29 74.21 27.10
CA HIS A 4 23.98 73.58 27.51
C HIS A 4 23.19 73.01 26.39
N LYS A 5 23.75 72.63 25.22
CA LYS A 5 22.98 72.03 24.10
C LYS A 5 23.37 70.60 23.70
N LEU A 6 24.17 69.88 24.49
CA LEU A 6 24.71 68.56 24.11
C LEU A 6 24.21 67.42 25.00
N LEU A 7 23.18 67.62 25.85
CA LEU A 7 22.73 66.63 26.83
C LEU A 7 21.28 66.15 26.64
N ILE A 8 20.57 66.56 25.59
CA ILE A 8 19.18 66.19 25.33
C ILE A 8 19.02 65.16 24.17
N VAL A 9 20.04 64.87 23.41
CA VAL A 9 19.97 63.93 22.29
C VAL A 9 20.33 62.49 22.67
N SER A 10 20.95 62.26 23.82
CA SER A 10 21.35 60.90 24.26
C SER A 10 20.33 60.09 25.05
N PHE A 11 19.14 60.65 25.33
CA PHE A 11 18.15 59.95 26.16
C PHE A 11 16.93 59.43 25.36
N LEU A 12 16.89 59.62 24.04
CA LEU A 12 15.78 59.18 23.18
C LEU A 12 16.10 57.91 22.38
N SER A 13 17.28 57.31 22.53
CA SER A 13 17.69 56.12 21.75
C SER A 13 17.61 54.78 22.52
N LEU A 14 17.12 54.77 23.75
CA LEU A 14 17.08 53.56 24.59
C LEU A 14 15.68 52.97 24.87
N VAL A 15 14.65 53.44 24.18
CA VAL A 15 13.27 52.95 24.42
C VAL A 15 12.69 52.08 23.26
N PHE A 16 13.49 51.79 22.23
CA PHE A 16 13.02 50.97 21.09
C PHE A 16 13.54 49.53 21.03
N LEU A 17 14.10 48.98 22.09
CA LEU A 17 14.63 47.59 22.09
C LEU A 17 13.92 46.60 23.02
N SER A 18 12.70 46.91 23.46
CA SER A 18 11.92 46.00 24.30
C SER A 18 10.55 45.63 23.70
N GLY A 19 10.40 45.59 22.39
CA GLY A 19 9.15 45.35 21.69
C GLY A 19 9.18 44.24 20.63
N CYS A 20 9.91 43.14 20.85
CA CYS A 20 9.89 41.99 19.91
C CYS A 20 9.88 40.63 20.63
N SER A 21 9.01 40.46 21.64
CA SER A 21 8.77 39.12 22.18
C SER A 21 7.30 38.78 22.34
N TRP A 22 6.42 39.45 21.59
CA TRP A 22 4.99 39.10 21.57
C TRP A 22 4.47 38.83 20.15
N LEU A 23 5.30 38.42 19.24
CA LEU A 23 4.95 37.64 18.08
C LEU A 23 5.49 36.23 18.33
N GLY A 24 5.01 35.60 19.40
CA GLY A 24 4.99 34.16 19.52
C GLY A 24 4.19 33.68 18.33
N GLY A 25 4.88 33.20 17.28
CA GLY A 25 4.24 32.43 16.22
C GLY A 25 3.40 31.38 16.95
N LYS A 26 2.12 31.28 16.60
CA LYS A 26 1.41 30.03 16.80
C LYS A 26 2.39 28.99 16.26
N ASP A 27 2.85 28.08 17.11
CA ASP A 27 3.39 26.82 16.66
C ASP A 27 2.34 26.35 15.64
N ASP A 28 2.70 26.31 14.37
CA ASP A 28 1.90 25.56 13.40
C ASP A 28 1.74 24.21 14.08
N ASP A 29 0.51 23.86 14.46
CA ASP A 29 0.18 22.57 15.05
C ASP A 29 0.51 21.53 13.99
N ILE A 30 1.80 21.15 13.92
CA ILE A 30 2.25 20.03 13.09
C ILE A 30 1.52 18.84 13.68
N LEU A 31 0.54 18.34 12.93
CA LEU A 31 -0.22 17.17 13.30
C LEU A 31 0.78 16.03 13.58
N GLN A 32 0.84 15.59 14.83
CA GLN A 32 1.76 14.54 15.24
C GLN A 32 1.05 13.19 15.31
N PRO A 33 1.75 12.09 15.01
CA PRO A 33 1.22 10.75 15.20
C PRO A 33 0.73 10.55 16.64
N ALA A 34 -0.39 9.87 16.79
CA ALA A 34 -0.94 9.53 18.09
C ALA A 34 0.08 8.75 18.93
N LYS A 35 0.18 9.10 20.22
CA LYS A 35 0.98 8.32 21.17
C LYS A 35 0.40 6.92 21.30
N LEU A 36 1.28 5.94 21.47
CA LEU A 36 0.85 4.55 21.70
C LEU A 36 0.09 4.48 23.03
N VAL A 37 -1.11 3.94 22.98
CA VAL A 37 -1.92 3.69 24.17
C VAL A 37 -1.44 2.42 24.88
N ASP A 38 -1.57 2.40 26.21
CA ASP A 38 -1.38 1.20 27.00
C ASP A 38 -2.66 0.36 26.98
N PHE A 39 -2.52 -0.96 26.93
CA PHE A 39 -3.62 -1.91 26.95
C PHE A 39 -3.16 -3.24 27.59
N GLU A 40 -4.11 -4.03 28.05
CA GLU A 40 -3.84 -5.39 28.55
C GLU A 40 -3.55 -6.31 27.34
N LYS A 41 -2.31 -6.82 27.28
CA LYS A 41 -1.88 -7.71 26.21
C LYS A 41 -2.41 -9.11 26.44
N THR A 42 -3.32 -9.57 25.58
CA THR A 42 -3.93 -10.92 25.65
C THR A 42 -3.30 -11.89 24.66
N ILE A 43 -2.58 -11.39 23.66
CA ILE A 43 -1.93 -12.18 22.61
C ILE A 43 -0.44 -11.85 22.57
N ASP A 44 0.40 -12.89 22.57
CA ASP A 44 1.85 -12.75 22.39
C ASP A 44 2.23 -13.01 20.92
N VAL A 45 2.95 -12.06 20.33
CA VAL A 45 3.45 -12.13 18.94
C VAL A 45 4.94 -12.38 18.98
N ARG A 46 5.39 -13.48 18.42
CA ARG A 46 6.80 -13.87 18.42
C ARG A 46 7.37 -13.94 17.02
N ARG A 47 8.55 -13.37 16.85
CA ARG A 47 9.34 -13.52 15.64
C ARG A 47 9.85 -14.94 15.54
N VAL A 48 9.56 -15.62 14.45
CA VAL A 48 10.01 -16.98 14.12
C VAL A 48 11.38 -16.92 13.47
N TRP A 49 11.51 -16.10 12.43
CA TRP A 49 12.76 -15.87 11.72
C TRP A 49 12.86 -14.43 11.22
N SER A 50 14.06 -14.04 10.81
CA SER A 50 14.32 -12.77 10.13
C SER A 50 15.49 -12.95 9.17
N ALA A 51 15.36 -12.39 7.95
CA ALA A 51 16.37 -12.36 6.93
C ALA A 51 16.53 -10.94 6.40
N ASN A 52 17.74 -10.56 5.98
CA ASN A 52 17.97 -9.31 5.24
C ASN A 52 17.97 -9.65 3.75
N VAL A 53 17.10 -9.00 2.98
CA VAL A 53 16.93 -9.23 1.53
C VAL A 53 17.52 -8.11 0.69
N GLY A 54 17.93 -6.97 1.29
CA GLY A 54 18.49 -5.90 0.49
C GLY A 54 18.73 -4.58 1.22
N ALA A 55 18.78 -3.50 0.45
CA ALA A 55 19.10 -2.16 0.90
C ALA A 55 17.87 -1.42 1.50
N GLU A 56 18.15 -0.33 2.20
CA GLU A 56 17.13 0.52 2.82
C GLU A 56 16.42 1.42 1.79
N ALA A 57 15.08 1.35 1.73
CA ALA A 57 14.25 2.06 0.75
C ALA A 57 14.03 3.56 1.03
N ARG A 58 14.66 4.16 2.06
CA ARG A 58 14.37 5.52 2.58
C ARG A 58 14.43 6.67 1.57
N LYS A 59 15.08 6.52 0.43
CA LYS A 59 15.29 7.59 -0.56
C LYS A 59 14.36 7.53 -1.77
N TYR A 60 13.67 6.42 -1.95
CA TYR A 60 12.91 6.16 -3.17
C TYR A 60 11.46 5.82 -2.84
N TRP A 61 10.55 6.40 -3.58
CA TRP A 61 9.15 6.00 -3.55
C TRP A 61 9.02 4.69 -4.32
N THR A 62 8.94 3.59 -3.59
CA THR A 62 8.74 2.26 -4.15
C THR A 62 7.55 1.60 -3.47
N ASN A 63 6.78 0.82 -4.23
CA ASN A 63 5.70 -0.01 -3.71
C ASN A 63 6.13 -1.47 -3.68
N LEU A 64 7.23 -1.73 -2.95
CA LEU A 64 7.76 -3.08 -2.79
C LEU A 64 6.98 -3.82 -1.70
N GLN A 65 6.58 -5.02 -2.02
CA GLN A 65 5.85 -5.93 -1.13
C GLN A 65 6.37 -7.36 -1.28
N PRO A 66 6.31 -8.19 -0.24
CA PRO A 66 6.62 -9.60 -0.39
C PRO A 66 5.49 -10.33 -1.13
N ALA A 67 5.85 -11.37 -1.88
CA ALA A 67 4.92 -12.30 -2.50
C ALA A 67 5.18 -13.73 -2.04
N THR A 68 4.26 -14.66 -2.31
CA THR A 68 4.44 -16.07 -1.91
C THR A 68 3.85 -17.03 -2.91
N SER A 69 4.49 -18.19 -3.02
CA SER A 69 3.93 -19.40 -3.66
C SER A 69 3.28 -20.36 -2.64
N GLY A 70 3.20 -19.96 -1.36
CA GLY A 70 2.81 -20.82 -0.23
C GLY A 70 4.01 -21.27 0.58
N ASP A 71 4.96 -21.98 0.00
CA ASP A 71 6.15 -22.50 0.68
C ASP A 71 7.37 -21.57 0.57
N VAL A 72 7.34 -20.62 -0.36
CA VAL A 72 8.42 -19.66 -0.62
C VAL A 72 7.90 -18.23 -0.48
N VAL A 73 8.69 -17.38 0.17
CA VAL A 73 8.48 -15.93 0.23
C VAL A 73 9.50 -15.26 -0.71
N PHE A 74 9.00 -14.47 -1.64
CA PHE A 74 9.80 -13.65 -2.54
C PHE A 74 9.80 -12.21 -2.06
N ALA A 75 10.95 -11.58 -2.04
CA ALA A 75 11.10 -10.18 -1.67
C ALA A 75 12.19 -9.52 -2.53
N ALA A 76 12.05 -8.24 -2.77
CA ALA A 76 13.01 -7.46 -3.52
C ALA A 76 13.35 -6.16 -2.80
N ASP A 77 14.50 -5.57 -3.15
CA ASP A 77 14.85 -4.21 -2.81
C ASP A 77 14.80 -3.29 -4.05
N HIS A 78 14.96 -2.00 -3.81
CA HIS A 78 14.91 -0.99 -4.87
C HIS A 78 16.14 -0.96 -5.79
N GLU A 79 17.23 -1.62 -5.42
CA GLU A 79 18.45 -1.73 -6.23
C GLU A 79 18.42 -2.92 -7.18
N GLY A 80 17.36 -3.76 -7.12
CA GLY A 80 17.15 -4.88 -8.02
C GLY A 80 17.57 -6.23 -7.45
N LYS A 81 17.89 -6.30 -6.17
CA LYS A 81 18.15 -7.58 -5.52
C LYS A 81 16.87 -8.30 -5.19
N VAL A 82 16.68 -9.47 -5.77
CA VAL A 82 15.53 -10.35 -5.55
C VAL A 82 15.97 -11.58 -4.77
N THR A 83 15.19 -11.98 -3.78
CA THR A 83 15.54 -13.09 -2.90
C THR A 83 14.32 -13.98 -2.65
N ALA A 84 14.49 -15.28 -2.78
CA ALA A 84 13.53 -16.29 -2.36
C ALA A 84 13.96 -16.89 -1.03
N LEU A 85 13.01 -16.97 -0.11
CA LEU A 85 13.18 -17.49 1.25
C LEU A 85 12.23 -18.65 1.48
N ASP A 86 12.68 -19.72 2.10
CA ASP A 86 11.79 -20.74 2.66
C ASP A 86 10.83 -20.09 3.67
N ALA A 87 9.54 -20.21 3.45
CA ALA A 87 8.53 -19.51 4.24
C ALA A 87 8.54 -19.93 5.72
N THR A 88 8.92 -21.16 6.02
CA THR A 88 8.91 -21.71 7.37
C THR A 88 10.12 -21.27 8.21
N SER A 89 11.30 -21.28 7.60
CA SER A 89 12.59 -21.08 8.28
C SER A 89 13.28 -19.75 7.99
N GLY A 90 12.87 -19.03 6.92
CA GLY A 90 13.56 -17.84 6.42
C GLY A 90 14.91 -18.12 5.77
N LYS A 91 15.23 -19.40 5.50
CA LYS A 91 16.46 -19.79 4.82
C LYS A 91 16.38 -19.32 3.36
N ARG A 92 17.45 -18.66 2.90
CA ARG A 92 17.57 -18.27 1.50
C ARG A 92 17.69 -19.48 0.59
N LEU A 93 16.79 -19.58 -0.37
CA LEU A 93 16.79 -20.59 -1.41
C LEU A 93 17.65 -20.14 -2.59
N TRP A 94 17.38 -18.93 -3.09
CA TRP A 94 18.19 -18.27 -4.10
C TRP A 94 18.19 -16.73 -3.92
N SER A 95 19.11 -16.05 -4.58
CA SER A 95 19.11 -14.58 -4.65
C SER A 95 19.83 -14.16 -5.92
N VAL A 96 19.23 -13.22 -6.64
CA VAL A 96 19.77 -12.62 -7.87
C VAL A 96 19.84 -11.11 -7.70
N ASP A 97 20.74 -10.47 -8.43
CA ASP A 97 20.91 -9.03 -8.45
C ASP A 97 20.78 -8.55 -9.89
N LEU A 98 19.65 -7.91 -10.20
CA LEU A 98 19.35 -7.41 -11.54
C LEU A 98 20.05 -6.07 -11.82
N GLN A 99 20.48 -5.35 -10.78
CA GLN A 99 21.11 -4.03 -10.88
C GLN A 99 20.23 -3.00 -11.61
N VAL A 100 18.92 -3.04 -11.35
CA VAL A 100 17.90 -2.15 -11.95
C VAL A 100 17.08 -1.47 -10.87
N PRO A 101 16.57 -0.25 -11.12
CA PRO A 101 15.81 0.51 -10.12
C PRO A 101 14.37 -0.01 -10.01
N VAL A 102 14.14 -1.03 -9.19
CA VAL A 102 12.82 -1.61 -8.98
C VAL A 102 11.92 -0.65 -8.22
N SER A 103 10.73 -0.39 -8.76
CA SER A 103 9.71 0.48 -8.16
C SER A 103 8.43 -0.25 -7.78
N GLY A 104 8.08 -1.34 -8.47
CA GLY A 104 6.87 -2.13 -8.27
C GLY A 104 7.15 -3.64 -8.16
N GLY A 105 6.52 -4.28 -7.21
CA GLY A 105 6.67 -5.72 -7.00
C GLY A 105 6.90 -6.06 -5.52
N VAL A 106 7.04 -7.31 -5.19
CA VAL A 106 7.11 -8.52 -6.01
C VAL A 106 5.69 -8.99 -6.33
N GLY A 107 5.42 -9.32 -7.59
CA GLY A 107 4.28 -10.11 -8.02
C GLY A 107 4.65 -11.58 -8.11
N TYR A 108 3.69 -12.47 -7.88
CA TYR A 108 3.84 -13.92 -8.11
C TYR A 108 2.61 -14.48 -8.81
N GLY A 109 2.82 -15.31 -9.80
CA GLY A 109 1.79 -16.08 -10.53
C GLY A 109 2.41 -16.82 -11.70
N ALA A 110 1.83 -17.94 -12.12
CA ALA A 110 2.34 -18.78 -13.23
C ALA A 110 3.81 -19.21 -13.06
N ASP A 111 4.25 -19.47 -11.81
CA ASP A 111 5.64 -19.77 -11.46
C ASP A 111 6.65 -18.67 -11.83
N LEU A 112 6.15 -17.44 -12.03
CA LEU A 112 6.93 -16.24 -12.27
C LEU A 112 7.03 -15.37 -11.03
N VAL A 113 8.22 -14.80 -10.80
CA VAL A 113 8.47 -13.67 -9.90
C VAL A 113 8.60 -12.42 -10.76
N LEU A 114 7.68 -11.46 -10.53
CA LEU A 114 7.45 -10.33 -11.41
C LEU A 114 7.84 -9.02 -10.72
N LEU A 115 8.52 -8.16 -11.45
CA LEU A 115 9.01 -6.86 -10.98
C LEU A 115 8.76 -5.79 -12.03
N GLY A 116 8.52 -4.57 -11.58
CA GLY A 116 8.46 -3.37 -12.40
C GLY A 116 9.53 -2.36 -12.00
N THR A 117 9.98 -1.55 -12.95
CA THR A 117 11.01 -0.53 -12.72
C THR A 117 10.50 0.89 -12.94
N ILE A 118 11.24 1.88 -12.43
CA ILE A 118 10.97 3.31 -12.68
C ILE A 118 11.14 3.69 -14.16
N GLU A 119 11.86 2.88 -14.92
CA GLU A 119 12.10 3.09 -16.37
C GLU A 119 11.03 2.41 -17.25
N GLY A 120 10.04 1.75 -16.61
CA GLY A 120 8.93 1.10 -17.31
C GLY A 120 9.26 -0.31 -17.79
N GLU A 121 10.34 -0.90 -17.32
CA GLU A 121 10.66 -2.29 -17.65
C GLU A 121 9.92 -3.25 -16.72
N VAL A 122 9.53 -4.39 -17.24
CA VAL A 122 8.97 -5.52 -16.49
C VAL A 122 9.94 -6.69 -16.60
N TYR A 123 10.28 -7.29 -15.47
CA TYR A 123 11.15 -8.46 -15.37
C TYR A 123 10.34 -9.65 -14.89
N ALA A 124 10.47 -10.78 -15.58
CA ALA A 124 9.93 -12.05 -15.14
C ALA A 124 11.08 -13.03 -14.87
N LEU A 125 11.15 -13.49 -13.64
CA LEU A 125 12.14 -14.47 -13.19
C LEU A 125 11.43 -15.80 -12.91
N SER A 126 12.15 -16.90 -13.09
CA SER A 126 11.73 -18.23 -12.64
C SER A 126 11.60 -18.24 -11.11
N ALA A 127 10.46 -18.67 -10.59
CA ALA A 127 10.27 -18.81 -9.15
C ALA A 127 11.14 -19.91 -8.53
N GLU A 128 11.57 -20.89 -9.33
CA GLU A 128 12.38 -22.04 -8.91
C GLU A 128 13.81 -21.63 -8.54
N ASP A 129 14.47 -20.85 -9.42
CA ASP A 129 15.91 -20.57 -9.31
C ASP A 129 16.30 -19.10 -9.47
N GLY A 130 15.33 -18.20 -9.78
CA GLY A 130 15.56 -16.78 -10.01
C GLY A 130 16.18 -16.43 -11.36
N SER A 131 16.30 -17.38 -12.29
CA SER A 131 16.80 -17.09 -13.64
C SER A 131 15.87 -16.14 -14.39
N LEU A 132 16.44 -15.19 -15.13
CA LEU A 132 15.67 -14.26 -15.96
C LEU A 132 15.08 -15.02 -17.15
N LEU A 133 13.75 -14.96 -17.28
CA LEU A 133 13.01 -15.61 -18.37
C LEU A 133 12.77 -14.65 -19.53
N TRP A 134 12.23 -13.46 -19.22
CA TRP A 134 11.99 -12.41 -20.20
C TRP A 134 11.95 -11.02 -19.56
N THR A 135 12.06 -10.00 -20.41
CA THR A 135 11.83 -8.60 -20.07
C THR A 135 10.89 -7.97 -21.09
N ALA A 136 10.10 -7.00 -20.65
CA ALA A 136 9.25 -6.21 -21.53
C ALA A 136 9.41 -4.72 -21.21
N GLN A 137 9.34 -3.84 -22.24
CA GLN A 137 9.40 -2.40 -22.09
C GLN A 137 8.01 -1.81 -22.25
N LEU A 138 7.53 -1.07 -21.25
CA LEU A 138 6.26 -0.35 -21.25
C LEU A 138 6.49 1.15 -21.45
N SER A 139 5.39 1.90 -21.60
CA SER A 139 5.45 3.34 -21.88
C SER A 139 5.84 4.20 -20.69
N SER A 140 5.67 3.72 -19.47
CA SER A 140 5.88 4.50 -18.24
C SER A 140 6.25 3.59 -17.06
N GLU A 141 6.64 4.22 -15.95
CA GLU A 141 6.99 3.56 -14.70
C GLU A 141 5.94 2.53 -14.25
N VAL A 142 6.41 1.43 -13.64
CA VAL A 142 5.58 0.37 -13.08
C VAL A 142 5.74 0.37 -11.56
N VAL A 143 4.76 0.93 -10.84
CA VAL A 143 4.72 1.00 -9.38
C VAL A 143 3.86 -0.11 -8.78
N ALA A 144 2.76 -0.47 -9.43
CA ALA A 144 1.94 -1.61 -9.01
C ALA A 144 2.68 -2.94 -9.22
N SER A 145 2.53 -3.86 -8.27
CA SER A 145 3.03 -5.22 -8.47
C SER A 145 2.31 -5.87 -9.65
N PRO A 146 3.02 -6.37 -10.67
CA PRO A 146 2.39 -7.13 -11.74
C PRO A 146 1.67 -8.36 -11.20
N ALA A 147 0.59 -8.76 -11.84
CA ALA A 147 -0.21 -9.92 -11.46
C ALA A 147 -0.38 -10.88 -12.65
N ALA A 148 -0.38 -12.18 -12.41
CA ALA A 148 -0.42 -13.17 -13.48
C ALA A 148 -1.40 -14.32 -13.21
N ASN A 149 -1.91 -14.88 -14.29
CA ASN A 149 -2.43 -16.24 -14.35
C ASN A 149 -1.51 -17.09 -15.27
N ALA A 150 -1.92 -18.30 -15.64
CA ALA A 150 -1.11 -19.19 -16.46
C ALA A 150 -0.84 -18.67 -17.89
N GLU A 151 -1.62 -17.72 -18.39
CA GLU A 151 -1.60 -17.27 -19.79
C GLU A 151 -1.03 -15.86 -19.93
N ILE A 152 -1.39 -14.94 -19.01
CA ILE A 152 -1.03 -13.52 -19.11
C ILE A 152 -0.46 -12.96 -17.81
N VAL A 153 0.42 -11.98 -17.97
CA VAL A 153 0.88 -11.06 -16.93
C VAL A 153 0.23 -9.70 -17.16
N VAL A 154 -0.49 -9.20 -16.18
CA VAL A 154 -1.15 -7.89 -16.23
C VAL A 154 -0.33 -6.87 -15.46
N VAL A 155 -0.03 -5.75 -16.11
CA VAL A 155 0.80 -4.67 -15.58
C VAL A 155 0.07 -3.34 -15.75
N HIS A 156 0.02 -2.56 -14.69
CA HIS A 156 -0.54 -1.20 -14.69
C HIS A 156 0.60 -0.19 -14.54
N SER A 157 0.79 0.67 -15.54
CA SER A 157 1.81 1.73 -15.52
C SER A 157 1.25 3.07 -15.02
N VAL A 158 2.14 3.95 -14.56
CA VAL A 158 1.77 5.24 -13.92
C VAL A 158 1.04 6.20 -14.90
N ASP A 159 1.21 6.04 -16.21
CA ASP A 159 0.45 6.78 -17.22
C ASP A 159 -0.98 6.26 -17.42
N ASN A 160 -1.46 5.44 -16.48
CA ASN A 160 -2.81 4.88 -16.41
C ASN A 160 -3.14 3.91 -17.56
N ARG A 161 -2.10 3.25 -18.11
CA ARG A 161 -2.25 2.18 -19.09
C ARG A 161 -2.18 0.82 -18.44
N LEU A 162 -3.04 -0.08 -18.91
CA LEU A 162 -3.06 -1.48 -18.51
C LEU A 162 -2.57 -2.34 -19.67
N TYR A 163 -1.57 -3.15 -19.40
CA TYR A 163 -1.00 -4.09 -20.37
C TYR A 163 -1.29 -5.51 -19.94
N ALA A 164 -1.59 -6.37 -20.90
CA ALA A 164 -1.50 -7.82 -20.74
C ALA A 164 -0.38 -8.33 -21.65
N LEU A 165 0.57 -8.99 -21.02
CA LEU A 165 1.73 -9.60 -21.67
C LEU A 165 1.55 -11.11 -21.64
N ASP A 166 2.00 -11.84 -22.64
CA ASP A 166 2.06 -13.30 -22.65
C ASP A 166 2.98 -13.78 -21.51
N ALA A 167 2.48 -14.68 -20.66
CA ALA A 167 3.22 -15.12 -19.48
C ALA A 167 4.53 -15.84 -19.80
N SER A 168 4.64 -16.46 -20.98
CA SER A 168 5.81 -17.24 -21.39
C SER A 168 6.88 -16.42 -22.10
N SER A 169 6.50 -15.34 -22.79
CA SER A 169 7.40 -14.57 -23.65
C SER A 169 7.56 -13.09 -23.26
N GLY A 170 6.58 -12.52 -22.52
CA GLY A 170 6.53 -11.09 -22.24
C GLY A 170 6.05 -10.25 -23.42
N GLU A 171 5.64 -10.86 -24.54
CA GLU A 171 5.08 -10.13 -25.68
C GLU A 171 3.71 -9.53 -25.32
N GLU A 172 3.40 -8.33 -25.84
CA GLU A 172 2.11 -7.68 -25.62
C GLU A 172 0.98 -8.47 -26.32
N VAL A 173 -0.03 -8.87 -25.54
CA VAL A 173 -1.28 -9.50 -26.04
C VAL A 173 -2.32 -8.44 -26.34
N TRP A 174 -2.54 -7.52 -25.39
CA TRP A 174 -3.41 -6.38 -25.52
C TRP A 174 -3.03 -5.26 -24.55
N GLN A 175 -3.47 -4.05 -24.85
CA GLN A 175 -3.37 -2.90 -23.95
C GLN A 175 -4.71 -2.17 -23.85
N HIS A 176 -4.90 -1.44 -22.77
CA HIS A 176 -6.00 -0.53 -22.55
C HIS A 176 -5.46 0.84 -22.08
N ASP A 177 -5.80 1.89 -22.83
CA ASP A 177 -5.48 3.27 -22.46
C ASP A 177 -6.54 3.80 -21.50
N GLY A 178 -6.20 3.99 -20.24
CA GLY A 178 -7.06 4.62 -19.24
C GLY A 178 -7.03 6.15 -19.34
N ASP A 179 -8.09 6.80 -18.88
CA ASP A 179 -8.11 8.26 -18.75
C ASP A 179 -7.10 8.70 -17.68
N ALA A 180 -6.11 9.51 -18.03
CA ALA A 180 -5.17 10.07 -17.06
C ALA A 180 -5.80 11.28 -16.36
N PRO A 181 -5.92 11.30 -15.02
CA PRO A 181 -6.36 12.49 -14.29
C PRO A 181 -5.29 13.59 -14.35
N ILE A 182 -5.71 14.85 -14.11
CA ILE A 182 -4.78 16.00 -14.06
C ILE A 182 -3.78 15.86 -12.92
N LEU A 183 -4.24 15.32 -11.79
CA LEU A 183 -3.43 14.99 -10.59
C LEU A 183 -3.86 13.61 -10.08
N SER A 184 -2.88 12.76 -9.80
CA SER A 184 -3.05 11.51 -9.06
C SER A 184 -2.05 11.45 -7.91
N VAL A 185 -2.32 10.62 -6.91
CA VAL A 185 -1.29 10.17 -5.98
C VAL A 185 -0.39 9.24 -6.79
N ARG A 186 0.93 9.35 -6.64
CA ARG A 186 1.85 8.44 -7.34
C ARG A 186 1.66 7.02 -6.81
N GLY A 187 0.75 6.31 -7.39
CA GLY A 187 0.40 4.92 -7.10
C GLY A 187 -0.35 4.36 -8.28
N THR A 188 -0.48 3.08 -8.35
CA THR A 188 -1.36 2.36 -9.26
C THR A 188 -1.79 1.07 -8.57
N SER A 189 -3.00 0.61 -8.87
CA SER A 189 -3.54 -0.61 -8.29
C SER A 189 -3.01 -1.85 -9.01
N SER A 190 -2.61 -2.86 -8.25
CA SER A 190 -2.40 -4.20 -8.79
C SER A 190 -3.73 -4.82 -9.21
N SER A 191 -3.75 -5.50 -10.35
CA SER A 191 -4.95 -6.13 -10.88
C SER A 191 -5.28 -7.46 -10.19
N VAL A 192 -6.55 -7.84 -10.22
CA VAL A 192 -7.01 -9.20 -9.95
C VAL A 192 -7.11 -9.94 -11.28
N VAL A 193 -6.26 -10.95 -11.48
CA VAL A 193 -6.20 -11.72 -12.73
C VAL A 193 -6.77 -13.10 -12.50
N LEU A 194 -7.90 -13.38 -13.15
CA LEU A 194 -8.58 -14.68 -13.16
C LEU A 194 -8.51 -15.28 -14.56
N ASN A 195 -8.84 -16.56 -14.71
CA ASN A 195 -8.85 -17.19 -16.03
C ASN A 195 -9.91 -16.63 -16.99
N ASN A 196 -10.98 -16.04 -16.46
CA ASN A 196 -12.09 -15.51 -17.25
C ASN A 196 -12.31 -14.02 -17.11
N MET A 197 -11.49 -13.32 -16.34
CA MET A 197 -11.68 -11.88 -16.07
C MET A 197 -10.42 -11.26 -15.48
N VAL A 198 -10.06 -10.08 -15.96
CA VAL A 198 -9.08 -9.17 -15.33
C VAL A 198 -9.87 -8.02 -14.71
N ILE A 199 -9.64 -7.71 -13.43
CA ILE A 199 -10.27 -6.58 -12.76
C ILE A 199 -9.17 -5.61 -12.34
N SER A 200 -9.24 -4.38 -12.85
CA SER A 200 -8.27 -3.32 -12.55
C SER A 200 -8.97 -2.08 -12.01
N ALA A 201 -8.32 -1.41 -11.11
CA ALA A 201 -8.74 -0.11 -10.58
C ALA A 201 -7.84 0.99 -11.13
N PHE A 202 -8.42 2.16 -11.35
CA PHE A 202 -7.79 3.30 -12.02
C PHE A 202 -7.85 4.56 -11.17
N ASP A 203 -6.89 5.47 -11.38
CA ASP A 203 -6.75 6.75 -10.68
C ASP A 203 -7.95 7.69 -10.88
N THR A 204 -8.84 7.35 -11.80
CA THR A 204 -10.10 8.08 -12.03
C THR A 204 -11.25 7.62 -11.14
N GLY A 205 -10.98 6.73 -10.18
CA GLY A 205 -11.99 6.13 -9.32
C GLY A 205 -12.88 5.09 -10.02
N LYS A 206 -12.40 4.53 -11.13
CA LYS A 206 -13.09 3.49 -11.90
C LYS A 206 -12.54 2.11 -11.56
N LEU A 207 -13.43 1.11 -11.48
CA LEU A 207 -13.10 -0.30 -11.61
C LEU A 207 -13.57 -0.79 -12.96
N ILE A 208 -12.71 -1.51 -13.65
CA ILE A 208 -13.01 -2.03 -14.98
C ILE A 208 -12.67 -3.51 -15.02
N ALA A 209 -13.55 -4.30 -15.62
CA ALA A 209 -13.31 -5.70 -15.90
C ALA A 209 -13.13 -5.93 -17.39
N PHE A 210 -12.12 -6.71 -17.73
CA PHE A 210 -11.72 -7.05 -19.10
C PHE A 210 -11.77 -8.56 -19.35
N ASN A 211 -12.00 -8.92 -20.58
CA ASN A 211 -11.74 -10.28 -21.06
C ASN A 211 -10.20 -10.50 -21.12
N PRO A 212 -9.66 -11.55 -20.46
CA PRO A 212 -8.22 -11.78 -20.42
C PRO A 212 -7.60 -12.08 -21.78
N GLU A 213 -8.34 -12.66 -22.71
CA GLU A 213 -7.82 -13.10 -24.02
C GLU A 213 -7.57 -11.91 -24.99
N ASN A 214 -8.38 -10.86 -24.92
CA ASN A 214 -8.38 -9.80 -25.94
C ASN A 214 -8.58 -8.38 -25.42
N GLY A 215 -8.64 -8.19 -24.09
CA GLY A 215 -8.80 -6.87 -23.46
C GLY A 215 -10.15 -6.20 -23.69
N SER A 216 -11.15 -6.90 -24.25
CA SER A 216 -12.48 -6.32 -24.44
C SER A 216 -13.15 -6.04 -23.09
N LEU A 217 -13.86 -4.91 -23.02
CA LEU A 217 -14.57 -4.46 -21.82
C LEU A 217 -15.72 -5.43 -21.49
N ILE A 218 -15.75 -5.95 -20.27
CA ILE A 218 -16.88 -6.71 -19.73
C ILE A 218 -17.85 -5.78 -19.01
N TRP A 219 -17.33 -4.96 -18.08
CA TRP A 219 -18.07 -3.91 -17.39
C TRP A 219 -17.12 -2.83 -16.86
N GLU A 220 -17.66 -1.63 -16.66
CA GLU A 220 -17.03 -0.49 -16.01
C GLU A 220 -17.94 0.03 -14.91
N THR A 221 -17.37 0.34 -13.74
CA THR A 221 -18.12 0.95 -12.63
C THR A 221 -17.27 2.01 -11.97
N ARG A 222 -17.88 3.15 -11.70
CA ARG A 222 -17.24 4.24 -10.97
C ARG A 222 -17.52 4.10 -9.48
N LEU A 223 -16.46 3.87 -8.69
CA LEU A 223 -16.52 3.74 -7.24
C LEU A 223 -16.69 5.11 -6.56
N ALA A 224 -15.97 6.11 -7.04
CA ALA A 224 -15.98 7.45 -6.46
C ALA A 224 -16.07 8.53 -7.53
N LEU A 225 -16.61 9.69 -7.16
CA LEU A 225 -16.72 10.87 -8.03
C LEU A 225 -15.87 11.99 -7.42
N PRO A 226 -15.08 12.72 -8.25
CA PRO A 226 -14.34 13.90 -7.80
C PRO A 226 -15.26 14.91 -7.13
N LYS A 227 -14.95 15.26 -5.87
CA LYS A 227 -15.71 16.25 -5.09
C LYS A 227 -14.75 17.33 -4.63
N GLY A 228 -15.17 18.61 -4.69
CA GLY A 228 -14.37 19.72 -4.22
C GLY A 228 -14.23 20.83 -5.26
N ARG A 229 -13.54 21.91 -4.85
CA ARG A 229 -13.34 23.14 -5.67
C ARG A 229 -11.94 23.23 -6.25
N THR A 230 -10.95 22.59 -5.62
CA THR A 230 -9.57 22.54 -6.05
C THR A 230 -9.23 21.19 -6.66
N GLU A 231 -8.19 21.09 -7.49
CA GLU A 231 -7.75 19.83 -8.07
C GLU A 231 -7.30 18.84 -6.96
N LEU A 232 -6.69 19.32 -5.87
CA LEU A 232 -6.32 18.50 -4.72
C LEU A 232 -7.54 17.88 -4.00
N GLU A 233 -8.61 18.66 -3.82
CA GLU A 233 -9.87 18.15 -3.24
C GLU A 233 -10.58 17.16 -4.17
N ARG A 234 -10.36 17.27 -5.47
CA ARG A 234 -10.97 16.44 -6.52
C ARG A 234 -10.16 15.18 -6.83
N MET A 235 -8.97 15.05 -6.25
CA MET A 235 -8.12 13.89 -6.44
C MET A 235 -8.80 12.65 -5.86
N ILE A 236 -9.06 11.67 -6.70
CA ILE A 236 -9.60 10.36 -6.33
C ILE A 236 -8.63 9.34 -6.89
N ASP A 237 -8.26 8.39 -6.06
CA ASP A 237 -7.33 7.36 -6.45
C ASP A 237 -7.73 6.00 -5.87
N ILE A 238 -7.51 4.92 -6.60
CA ILE A 238 -7.70 3.56 -6.11
C ILE A 238 -6.36 2.82 -6.25
N ASP A 239 -5.48 3.01 -5.28
CA ASP A 239 -4.16 2.36 -5.22
C ASP A 239 -4.24 0.93 -4.70
N GLY A 240 -5.17 0.69 -3.78
CA GLY A 240 -5.36 -0.63 -3.17
C GLY A 240 -5.86 -1.66 -4.18
N LYS A 241 -5.21 -2.83 -4.22
CA LYS A 241 -5.70 -3.97 -5.01
C LYS A 241 -7.14 -4.31 -4.63
N PRO A 242 -8.09 -4.42 -5.59
CA PRO A 242 -9.44 -4.88 -5.31
C PRO A 242 -9.44 -6.26 -4.64
N LEU A 243 -10.23 -6.42 -3.59
CA LEU A 243 -10.36 -7.66 -2.86
C LEU A 243 -11.54 -8.47 -3.40
N LEU A 244 -11.26 -9.62 -3.94
CA LEU A 244 -12.29 -10.56 -4.42
C LEU A 244 -12.63 -11.60 -3.35
N VAL A 245 -13.90 -11.67 -2.97
CA VAL A 245 -14.42 -12.67 -2.03
C VAL A 245 -15.66 -13.33 -2.65
N GLY A 246 -15.51 -14.53 -3.15
CA GLY A 246 -16.57 -15.22 -3.91
C GLY A 246 -16.98 -14.41 -5.14
N ASP A 247 -18.24 -13.98 -5.19
CA ASP A 247 -18.78 -13.16 -6.28
C ASP A 247 -18.88 -11.66 -5.96
N ILE A 248 -18.20 -11.21 -4.91
CA ILE A 248 -18.19 -9.81 -4.48
C ILE A 248 -16.76 -9.25 -4.56
N ILE A 249 -16.65 -8.05 -5.12
CA ILE A 249 -15.42 -7.26 -5.14
C ILE A 249 -15.58 -6.13 -4.13
N TYR A 250 -14.64 -6.04 -3.19
CA TYR A 250 -14.51 -4.89 -2.29
C TYR A 250 -13.34 -4.03 -2.76
N SER A 251 -13.57 -2.73 -2.88
CA SER A 251 -12.53 -1.77 -3.22
C SER A 251 -12.77 -0.45 -2.50
N VAL A 252 -11.70 0.23 -2.14
CA VAL A 252 -11.74 1.52 -1.46
C VAL A 252 -10.90 2.52 -2.25
N SER A 253 -11.37 3.77 -2.32
CA SER A 253 -10.62 4.86 -2.93
C SER A 253 -10.13 5.85 -1.89
N TYR A 254 -9.05 6.52 -2.21
CA TYR A 254 -8.63 7.73 -1.51
C TYR A 254 -9.64 8.86 -1.75
N GLN A 255 -9.96 9.67 -0.75
CA GLN A 255 -10.97 10.74 -0.76
C GLN A 255 -12.33 10.31 -1.34
N GLY A 256 -12.72 9.06 -1.16
CA GLY A 256 -13.93 8.53 -1.78
C GLY A 256 -14.74 7.58 -0.92
N ARG A 257 -14.80 6.33 -1.33
CA ARG A 257 -15.71 5.32 -0.76
C ARG A 257 -15.08 3.93 -0.71
N LEU A 258 -15.53 3.16 0.27
CA LEU A 258 -15.50 1.70 0.21
C LEU A 258 -16.77 1.23 -0.52
N GLY A 259 -16.63 0.34 -1.49
CA GLY A 259 -17.75 -0.25 -2.23
C GLY A 259 -17.68 -1.75 -2.28
N ALA A 260 -18.84 -2.38 -2.33
CA ALA A 260 -19.02 -3.77 -2.70
C ALA A 260 -19.74 -3.88 -4.04
N LEU A 261 -19.17 -4.64 -4.97
CA LEU A 261 -19.66 -4.78 -6.34
C LEU A 261 -19.86 -6.26 -6.68
N ALA A 262 -20.87 -6.55 -7.47
CA ALA A 262 -21.07 -7.89 -8.02
C ALA A 262 -20.02 -8.17 -9.11
N ARG A 263 -19.20 -9.19 -8.94
CA ARG A 263 -18.07 -9.53 -9.83
C ARG A 263 -18.47 -9.64 -11.30
N GLY A 264 -19.57 -10.33 -11.59
CA GLY A 264 -19.97 -10.62 -12.97
C GLY A 264 -20.52 -9.43 -13.74
N THR A 265 -20.94 -8.35 -13.07
CA THR A 265 -21.65 -7.21 -13.71
C THR A 265 -21.14 -5.85 -13.34
N GLY A 266 -20.22 -5.74 -12.37
CA GLY A 266 -19.81 -4.47 -11.80
C GLY A 266 -20.93 -3.72 -11.05
N ARG A 267 -22.12 -4.33 -10.91
CA ARG A 267 -23.24 -3.68 -10.24
C ARG A 267 -22.91 -3.41 -8.78
N ASN A 268 -23.10 -2.17 -8.37
CA ASN A 268 -22.94 -1.77 -6.99
C ASN A 268 -23.97 -2.44 -6.08
N LEU A 269 -23.50 -3.02 -4.99
CA LEU A 269 -24.32 -3.63 -3.94
C LEU A 269 -24.56 -2.66 -2.80
N TRP A 270 -23.49 -2.00 -2.34
CA TRP A 270 -23.52 -0.94 -1.34
C TRP A 270 -22.24 -0.07 -1.40
N PHE A 271 -22.34 1.15 -0.87
CA PHE A 271 -21.23 2.06 -0.65
C PHE A 271 -21.21 2.61 0.77
N GLN A 272 -20.01 2.89 1.28
CA GLN A 272 -19.79 3.64 2.53
C GLN A 272 -18.67 4.65 2.35
N ASP A 273 -18.81 5.83 2.94
CA ASP A 273 -17.75 6.82 2.94
C ASP A 273 -16.54 6.29 3.72
N SER A 274 -15.40 6.24 3.08
CA SER A 274 -14.11 5.79 3.59
C SER A 274 -13.01 6.28 2.67
N SER A 275 -11.79 6.45 3.17
CA SER A 275 -10.65 6.94 2.40
C SER A 275 -9.42 6.14 2.74
N SER A 276 -8.90 5.40 1.76
CA SER A 276 -7.69 4.57 1.94
C SER A 276 -6.94 4.40 0.63
N HIS A 277 -5.61 4.30 0.73
CA HIS A 277 -4.71 3.90 -0.34
C HIS A 277 -4.43 2.39 -0.33
N HIS A 278 -4.93 1.67 0.66
CA HIS A 278 -4.60 0.26 0.87
C HIS A 278 -5.75 -0.65 0.46
N SER A 279 -5.40 -1.89 0.15
CA SER A 279 -6.38 -2.95 -0.08
C SER A 279 -7.18 -3.21 1.21
N PRO A 280 -8.50 -3.40 1.11
CA PRO A 280 -9.30 -3.87 2.24
C PRO A 280 -8.97 -5.33 2.58
N ALA A 281 -9.29 -5.76 3.81
CA ALA A 281 -9.27 -7.17 4.20
C ALA A 281 -10.69 -7.68 4.47
N HIS A 282 -10.89 -8.99 4.44
CA HIS A 282 -12.18 -9.61 4.74
C HIS A 282 -12.01 -10.84 5.63
N GLY A 283 -12.94 -11.04 6.55
CA GLY A 283 -13.09 -12.27 7.32
C GLY A 283 -14.22 -12.16 8.32
N ASP A 284 -14.77 -13.29 8.73
CA ASP A 284 -15.88 -13.40 9.69
C ASP A 284 -17.10 -12.52 9.35
N GLY A 285 -17.36 -12.33 8.04
CA GLY A 285 -18.46 -11.50 7.56
C GLY A 285 -18.23 -10.00 7.68
N LEU A 286 -17.00 -9.58 7.95
CA LEU A 286 -16.59 -8.18 8.05
C LEU A 286 -15.58 -7.81 6.93
N VAL A 287 -15.62 -6.55 6.53
CA VAL A 287 -14.59 -5.91 5.67
C VAL A 287 -13.86 -4.86 6.52
N PHE A 288 -12.55 -4.91 6.48
CA PHE A 288 -11.67 -4.03 7.26
C PHE A 288 -10.91 -3.06 6.37
N VAL A 289 -10.78 -1.83 6.82
CA VAL A 289 -10.04 -0.77 6.12
C VAL A 289 -9.15 -0.03 7.11
N SER A 290 -7.89 0.20 6.75
CA SER A 290 -7.02 1.20 7.37
C SER A 290 -7.16 2.50 6.58
N GLU A 291 -7.81 3.51 7.16
CA GLU A 291 -8.02 4.80 6.50
C GLU A 291 -6.73 5.63 6.49
N ALA A 292 -6.60 6.52 5.50
CA ALA A 292 -5.42 7.38 5.30
C ALA A 292 -5.08 8.24 6.54
N GLY A 293 -6.08 8.60 7.36
CA GLY A 293 -5.88 9.30 8.64
C GLY A 293 -5.38 8.43 9.79
N GLY A 294 -5.28 7.10 9.61
CA GLY A 294 -4.84 6.17 10.67
C GLY A 294 -5.98 5.58 11.49
N THR A 295 -7.24 5.76 11.07
CA THR A 295 -8.40 5.06 11.65
C THR A 295 -8.49 3.66 11.06
N VAL A 296 -8.70 2.65 11.89
CA VAL A 296 -9.04 1.29 11.43
C VAL A 296 -10.52 1.06 11.65
N ARG A 297 -11.23 0.63 10.59
CA ARG A 297 -12.69 0.43 10.63
C ARG A 297 -13.07 -0.96 10.14
N ALA A 298 -14.13 -1.49 10.75
CA ALA A 298 -14.80 -2.70 10.27
C ALA A 298 -16.22 -2.38 9.81
N PHE A 299 -16.58 -3.00 8.70
CA PHE A 299 -17.88 -2.87 8.07
C PHE A 299 -18.52 -4.25 7.90
N GLN A 300 -19.84 -4.35 8.08
CA GLN A 300 -20.58 -5.56 7.75
C GLN A 300 -20.48 -5.85 6.25
N ALA A 301 -19.95 -6.99 5.86
CA ALA A 301 -19.66 -7.33 4.46
C ALA A 301 -20.90 -7.29 3.56
N GLY A 302 -22.07 -7.69 4.08
CA GLY A 302 -23.33 -7.74 3.30
C GLY A 302 -24.05 -6.40 3.16
N SER A 303 -23.81 -5.42 4.05
CA SER A 303 -24.58 -4.15 4.08
C SER A 303 -23.72 -2.90 4.06
N GLY A 304 -22.42 -3.00 4.35
CA GLY A 304 -21.53 -1.88 4.52
C GLY A 304 -21.73 -1.08 5.83
N GLN A 305 -22.60 -1.53 6.73
CA GLN A 305 -22.76 -0.84 8.02
C GLN A 305 -21.48 -0.91 8.84
N VAL A 306 -21.10 0.21 9.46
CA VAL A 306 -19.96 0.28 10.37
C VAL A 306 -20.26 -0.55 11.61
N VAL A 307 -19.35 -1.48 11.94
CA VAL A 307 -19.42 -2.32 13.13
C VAL A 307 -18.62 -1.69 14.27
N TRP A 308 -17.38 -1.29 13.96
CA TRP A 308 -16.52 -0.59 14.91
C TRP A 308 -15.52 0.33 14.19
N SER A 309 -14.94 1.27 14.94
CA SER A 309 -13.91 2.20 14.51
C SER A 309 -12.88 2.37 15.62
N ASN A 310 -11.58 2.24 15.29
CA ASN A 310 -10.47 2.49 16.20
C ASN A 310 -9.64 3.67 15.67
N GLU A 311 -9.63 4.79 16.38
CA GLU A 311 -8.94 6.04 16.01
C GLU A 311 -7.61 6.23 16.77
N GLN A 312 -7.21 5.26 17.59
CA GLN A 312 -6.05 5.37 18.47
C GLN A 312 -4.69 5.24 17.74
N LEU A 313 -4.74 5.01 16.42
CA LEU A 313 -3.56 4.97 15.53
C LEU A 313 -3.51 6.18 14.57
N TYR A 314 -4.16 7.29 14.94
CA TYR A 314 -4.22 8.50 14.12
C TYR A 314 -2.83 8.97 13.68
N LEU A 315 -2.67 9.27 12.38
CA LEU A 315 -1.44 9.72 11.71
C LEU A 315 -0.20 8.82 11.87
N ARG A 316 -0.37 7.55 12.23
CA ARG A 316 0.77 6.65 12.39
C ARG A 316 1.26 6.02 11.07
N GLY A 317 0.65 6.37 9.92
CA GLY A 317 1.03 5.82 8.61
C GLY A 317 0.86 4.29 8.57
N LEU A 318 -0.39 3.85 8.66
CA LEU A 318 -0.71 2.42 8.73
C LEU A 318 -0.54 1.74 7.38
N THR A 319 -0.20 0.46 7.40
CA THR A 319 -0.34 -0.44 6.26
C THR A 319 -1.79 -0.86 6.07
N GLY A 320 -2.10 -1.49 4.93
CA GLY A 320 -3.36 -2.21 4.77
C GLY A 320 -3.54 -3.28 5.85
N PRO A 321 -4.80 -3.53 6.28
CA PRO A 321 -5.07 -4.54 7.27
C PRO A 321 -4.99 -5.94 6.67
N VAL A 322 -4.61 -6.93 7.49
CA VAL A 322 -4.74 -8.35 7.12
C VAL A 322 -5.30 -9.15 8.29
N LEU A 323 -6.12 -10.15 7.99
CA LEU A 323 -6.54 -11.11 9.00
C LEU A 323 -5.43 -12.11 9.28
N PHE A 324 -5.08 -12.25 10.55
CA PHE A 324 -4.06 -13.16 11.02
C PHE A 324 -4.52 -13.86 12.31
N SER A 325 -4.76 -15.16 12.23
CA SER A 325 -5.21 -16.01 13.36
C SER A 325 -6.34 -15.35 14.18
N ASN A 326 -7.45 -15.03 13.53
CA ASN A 326 -8.64 -14.37 14.12
C ASN A 326 -8.40 -12.97 14.68
N THR A 327 -7.24 -12.36 14.42
CA THR A 327 -6.98 -10.96 14.73
C THR A 327 -6.79 -10.16 13.47
N LEU A 328 -6.95 -8.86 13.57
CA LEU A 328 -6.63 -7.92 12.51
C LEU A 328 -5.23 -7.34 12.75
N ALA A 329 -4.30 -7.59 11.85
CA ALA A 329 -2.96 -7.05 11.91
C ALA A 329 -2.82 -5.80 11.03
N VAL A 330 -2.21 -4.74 11.57
CA VAL A 330 -1.76 -3.55 10.85
C VAL A 330 -0.37 -3.16 11.34
N ALA A 331 0.47 -2.63 10.47
CA ALA A 331 1.78 -2.11 10.87
C ALA A 331 1.83 -0.59 10.66
N ASP A 332 2.81 0.09 11.28
CA ASP A 332 2.93 1.53 11.20
C ASP A 332 4.31 2.03 10.73
N ALA A 333 4.36 3.31 10.38
CA ALA A 333 5.57 3.98 9.90
C ALA A 333 6.68 4.11 10.97
N GLU A 334 6.38 3.88 12.24
CA GLU A 334 7.39 3.78 13.29
C GLU A 334 7.90 2.34 13.51
N GLY A 335 7.35 1.35 12.79
CA GLY A 335 7.77 -0.04 12.81
C GLY A 335 7.15 -0.87 13.92
N TYR A 336 5.97 -0.52 14.37
CA TYR A 336 5.16 -1.37 15.23
C TYR A 336 4.19 -2.22 14.41
N LEU A 337 4.01 -3.45 14.83
CA LEU A 337 2.95 -4.34 14.41
C LEU A 337 1.89 -4.35 15.51
N HIS A 338 0.66 -3.96 15.18
CA HIS A 338 -0.49 -3.93 16.06
C HIS A 338 -1.43 -5.07 15.69
N LEU A 339 -1.93 -5.78 16.71
CA LEU A 339 -3.00 -6.75 16.59
C LEU A 339 -4.24 -6.22 17.29
N LEU A 340 -5.34 -6.18 16.56
CA LEU A 340 -6.65 -5.79 17.05
C LEU A 340 -7.58 -7.01 17.06
N ASN A 341 -8.49 -7.06 17.99
CA ASN A 341 -9.60 -7.99 17.94
C ASN A 341 -10.47 -7.66 16.72
N ALA A 342 -10.69 -8.61 15.84
CA ALA A 342 -11.43 -8.40 14.60
C ALA A 342 -12.93 -8.05 14.85
N GLN A 343 -13.50 -8.43 16.00
CA GLN A 343 -14.92 -8.24 16.29
C GLN A 343 -15.26 -6.87 16.89
N ASP A 344 -14.31 -6.25 17.64
CA ASP A 344 -14.58 -4.98 18.37
C ASP A 344 -13.50 -3.91 18.17
N GLY A 345 -12.38 -4.23 17.47
CA GLY A 345 -11.29 -3.31 17.19
C GLY A 345 -10.41 -2.96 18.40
N SER A 346 -10.54 -3.63 19.54
CA SER A 346 -9.69 -3.42 20.71
C SER A 346 -8.28 -3.99 20.47
N PHE A 347 -7.24 -3.36 21.06
CA PHE A 347 -5.88 -3.91 20.99
C PHE A 347 -5.76 -5.20 21.81
N VAL A 348 -5.20 -6.23 21.19
CA VAL A 348 -4.93 -7.51 21.83
C VAL A 348 -3.43 -7.86 21.86
N GLY A 349 -2.64 -7.27 20.98
CA GLY A 349 -1.19 -7.47 20.91
C GLY A 349 -0.47 -6.31 20.23
N ARG A 350 0.80 -6.15 20.57
CA ARG A 350 1.69 -5.18 19.89
C ARG A 350 3.12 -5.65 20.03
N THR A 351 3.90 -5.53 18.96
CA THR A 351 5.34 -5.77 19.00
C THR A 351 6.08 -4.76 18.13
N LYS A 352 7.30 -4.40 18.54
CA LYS A 352 8.21 -3.59 17.73
C LYS A 352 8.95 -4.51 16.77
N VAL A 353 8.81 -4.30 15.48
CA VAL A 353 9.52 -5.06 14.43
C VAL A 353 10.93 -4.50 14.27
N ASN A 354 11.03 -3.19 14.02
CA ASN A 354 12.31 -2.47 13.91
C ASN A 354 12.09 -0.95 14.09
N GLY A 355 13.12 -0.15 13.81
CA GLY A 355 13.06 1.32 13.89
C GLY A 355 12.95 2.03 12.54
N SER A 356 12.97 1.31 11.40
CA SER A 356 12.94 1.93 10.07
C SER A 356 11.53 2.20 9.53
N GLY A 357 10.51 1.66 10.21
CA GLY A 357 9.13 1.71 9.75
C GLY A 357 8.75 0.54 8.86
N ILE A 358 7.44 0.41 8.64
CA ILE A 358 6.84 -0.60 7.76
C ILE A 358 5.84 0.11 6.87
N SER A 359 6.07 0.09 5.55
CA SER A 359 5.16 0.62 4.54
C SER A 359 4.64 -0.47 3.60
N ALA A 360 5.38 -1.57 3.48
CA ALA A 360 4.97 -2.71 2.67
C ALA A 360 3.70 -3.37 3.23
N PRO A 361 2.78 -3.82 2.37
CA PRO A 361 1.67 -4.66 2.78
C PRO A 361 2.13 -5.89 3.56
N LEU A 362 1.37 -6.24 4.58
CA LEU A 362 1.59 -7.46 5.36
C LEU A 362 1.12 -8.67 4.54
N LEU A 363 1.81 -9.81 4.68
CA LEU A 363 1.47 -11.03 3.94
C LEU A 363 1.29 -12.20 4.93
N VAL A 364 0.16 -12.91 4.81
CA VAL A 364 -0.10 -14.11 5.61
C VAL A 364 0.29 -15.35 4.82
N VAL A 365 1.14 -16.20 5.38
CA VAL A 365 1.60 -17.46 4.78
C VAL A 365 1.41 -18.58 5.82
N GLY A 366 0.37 -19.39 5.60
CA GLY A 366 -0.02 -20.41 6.60
C GLY A 366 -0.33 -19.77 7.95
N GLU A 367 0.39 -20.19 8.99
CA GLU A 367 0.27 -19.64 10.36
C GLU A 367 1.27 -18.51 10.65
N GLN A 368 1.90 -17.93 9.62
CA GLN A 368 2.91 -16.89 9.78
C GLN A 368 2.45 -15.58 9.13
N LEU A 369 2.75 -14.49 9.81
CA LEU A 369 2.65 -13.14 9.27
C LEU A 369 4.03 -12.69 8.81
N ILE A 370 4.19 -12.44 7.53
CA ILE A 370 5.42 -11.96 6.91
C ILE A 370 5.37 -10.43 6.88
N VAL A 371 6.43 -9.81 7.36
CA VAL A 371 6.58 -8.35 7.45
C VAL A 371 7.89 -7.96 6.76
N GLN A 372 7.80 -7.17 5.71
CA GLN A 372 8.96 -6.51 5.09
C GLN A 372 9.06 -5.08 5.64
N ALA A 373 10.19 -4.75 6.24
CA ALA A 373 10.43 -3.44 6.80
C ALA A 373 11.28 -2.57 5.86
N ASN A 374 11.20 -1.25 6.04
CA ASN A 374 11.84 -0.28 5.15
C ASN A 374 13.38 -0.38 5.08
N ASN A 375 14.02 -1.08 6.02
CA ASN A 375 15.47 -1.35 6.00
C ASN A 375 15.87 -2.63 5.22
N GLY A 376 14.95 -3.20 4.44
CA GLY A 376 15.19 -4.42 3.67
C GLY A 376 15.17 -5.71 4.51
N SER A 377 14.75 -5.67 5.77
CA SER A 377 14.55 -6.89 6.55
C SER A 377 13.16 -7.50 6.30
N VAL A 378 13.11 -8.80 6.11
CA VAL A 378 11.88 -9.60 6.06
C VAL A 378 11.86 -10.49 7.28
N SER A 379 10.75 -10.50 8.01
CA SER A 379 10.59 -11.27 9.24
C SER A 379 9.24 -11.99 9.27
N ALA A 380 9.21 -13.17 9.84
CA ALA A 380 7.99 -13.94 10.09
C ALA A 380 7.61 -13.92 11.57
N TYR A 381 6.32 -13.78 11.82
CA TYR A 381 5.75 -13.75 13.16
C TYR A 381 4.67 -14.81 13.31
N LYS A 382 4.54 -15.37 14.51
CA LYS A 382 3.41 -16.23 14.91
C LYS A 382 2.75 -15.69 16.17
N ILE A 383 1.47 -15.96 16.29
CA ILE A 383 0.70 -15.79 17.51
C ILE A 383 0.91 -17.03 18.39
N ARG A 384 1.02 -16.82 19.70
CA ARG A 384 1.17 -17.87 20.69
C ARG A 384 0.08 -17.79 21.73
#